data_19f3e60cbec698871dfe701b5e78b00c
#
_entry.id   19f3e60cbec698871dfe701b5e78b00c
#
_cell.length_a   1.000
_cell.length_b   1.000
_cell.length_c   1.000
_cell.angle_alpha   90.00
_cell.angle_beta   90.00
_cell.angle_gamma   90.00
#
_symmetry.space_group_name_H-M   'P 1'
#
loop_
_entity.id
_entity.type
_entity.pdbx_description
1 polymer ?
#
loop_
_entity_poly.entity_id
_entity_poly.type
_entity_poly.pdbx_seq_one_letter_code
_entity_poly.pdbx_strand_id
1 'polypeptide(L)'
;MLMPETTQMQTDLQTYAAELNAQIEEVQVEFNNKLADFQKKQSTMKDLERQVAEKELTELNSRLEQFRQVASEDFNKKQQEMFTPIQEKAMAAIEKVAKAGGYAVVIDLAAGSMIYIDEAQVTDLLPVVKAELGIK
;
A
#
# COMPACT_ATOMS: atom_id res chain seq x y z
N MET A 1 -4.59 -14.02 15.30
CA MET A 1 -5.73 -13.91 14.36
C MET A 1 -5.94 -12.43 14.08
N LEU A 2 -6.05 -12.03 12.82
CA LEU A 2 -6.20 -10.62 12.44
C LEU A 2 -7.66 -10.18 12.58
N MET A 3 -7.89 -8.89 12.73
CA MET A 3 -9.23 -8.32 12.63
C MET A 3 -9.82 -8.63 11.24
N PRO A 4 -11.12 -8.93 11.12
CA PRO A 4 -11.76 -9.20 9.81
C PRO A 4 -11.53 -8.06 8.80
N GLU A 5 -11.57 -6.81 9.26
CA GLU A 5 -11.33 -5.63 8.46
C GLU A 5 -9.91 -5.60 7.87
N THR A 6 -8.91 -6.14 8.58
CA THR A 6 -7.53 -6.25 8.07
C THR A 6 -7.46 -7.21 6.88
N THR A 7 -8.19 -8.33 6.95
CA THR A 7 -8.25 -9.29 5.85
C THR A 7 -8.94 -8.69 4.64
N GLN A 8 -10.06 -7.97 4.85
CA GLN A 8 -10.75 -7.26 3.78
C GLN A 8 -9.85 -6.21 3.15
N MET A 9 -9.19 -5.38 3.98
CA MET A 9 -8.23 -4.37 3.51
C MET A 9 -7.13 -5.00 2.63
N GLN A 10 -6.58 -6.15 3.03
CA GLN A 10 -5.55 -6.83 2.23
C GLN A 10 -6.09 -7.23 0.85
N THR A 11 -7.31 -7.78 0.79
CA THR A 11 -7.94 -8.15 -0.47
C THR A 11 -8.20 -6.94 -1.36
N ASP A 12 -8.72 -5.86 -0.79
CA ASP A 12 -9.04 -4.64 -1.52
C ASP A 12 -7.76 -3.96 -2.03
N LEU A 13 -6.68 -3.95 -1.24
CA LEU A 13 -5.38 -3.42 -1.67
C LEU A 13 -4.75 -4.28 -2.78
N GLN A 14 -4.91 -5.61 -2.75
CA GLN A 14 -4.45 -6.47 -3.83
C GLN A 14 -5.19 -6.18 -5.14
N THR A 15 -6.52 -6.01 -5.07
CA THR A 15 -7.34 -5.64 -6.23
C THR A 15 -6.91 -4.27 -6.77
N TYR A 16 -6.76 -3.30 -5.90
CA TYR A 16 -6.33 -1.96 -6.27
C TYR A 16 -4.93 -1.93 -6.91
N ALA A 17 -3.98 -2.69 -6.35
CA ALA A 17 -2.65 -2.84 -6.95
C ALA A 17 -2.70 -3.47 -8.34
N ALA A 18 -3.58 -4.46 -8.54
CA ALA A 18 -3.77 -5.08 -9.85
C ALA A 18 -4.34 -4.10 -10.88
N GLU A 19 -5.30 -3.24 -10.49
CA GLU A 19 -5.85 -2.19 -11.34
C GLU A 19 -4.79 -1.17 -11.75
N LEU A 20 -3.98 -0.68 -10.79
CA LEU A 20 -2.87 0.23 -11.07
C LEU A 20 -1.82 -0.39 -12.00
N ASN A 21 -1.46 -1.66 -11.77
CA ASN A 21 -0.52 -2.37 -12.62
C ASN A 21 -1.05 -2.57 -14.05
N ALA A 22 -2.34 -2.89 -14.21
CA ALA A 22 -2.95 -3.00 -15.52
C ALA A 22 -2.87 -1.69 -16.33
N GLN A 23 -3.11 -0.54 -15.67
CA GLN A 23 -2.98 0.77 -16.30
C GLN A 23 -1.53 1.10 -16.68
N ILE A 24 -0.55 0.74 -15.83
CA ILE A 24 0.88 0.89 -16.15
C ILE A 24 1.24 0.02 -17.36
N GLU A 25 0.73 -1.22 -17.40
CA GLU A 25 0.99 -2.17 -18.48
C GLU A 25 0.46 -1.66 -19.83
N GLU A 26 -0.72 -1.03 -19.88
CA GLU A 26 -1.25 -0.42 -21.10
C GLU A 26 -0.28 0.62 -21.68
N VAL A 27 0.24 1.54 -20.86
CA VAL A 27 1.21 2.55 -21.30
C VAL A 27 2.54 1.91 -21.67
N GLN A 28 2.97 0.88 -20.95
CA GLN A 28 4.20 0.14 -21.26
C GLN A 28 4.11 -0.59 -22.61
N VAL A 29 2.96 -1.21 -22.91
CA VAL A 29 2.70 -1.88 -24.19
C VAL A 29 2.71 -0.86 -25.33
N GLU A 30 2.08 0.30 -25.14
CA GLU A 30 2.13 1.38 -26.14
C GLU A 30 3.57 1.83 -26.43
N PHE A 31 4.36 2.04 -25.39
CA PHE A 31 5.78 2.40 -25.52
C PHE A 31 6.57 1.33 -26.29
N ASN A 32 6.42 0.07 -25.91
CA ASN A 32 7.14 -1.04 -26.54
C ASN A 32 6.79 -1.19 -28.03
N ASN A 33 5.51 -1.03 -28.36
CA ASN A 33 5.06 -1.08 -29.76
C ASN A 33 5.64 0.07 -30.60
N LYS A 34 5.60 1.30 -30.08
CA LYS A 34 6.19 2.45 -30.75
C LYS A 34 7.71 2.33 -30.89
N LEU A 35 8.38 1.83 -29.86
CA LEU A 35 9.83 1.58 -29.90
C LEU A 35 10.19 0.53 -30.96
N ALA A 36 9.46 -0.58 -31.01
CA ALA A 36 9.68 -1.63 -32.02
C ALA A 36 9.44 -1.11 -33.44
N ASP A 37 8.41 -0.30 -33.65
CA ASP A 37 8.13 0.31 -34.94
C ASP A 37 9.22 1.33 -35.36
N PHE A 38 9.68 2.14 -34.40
CA PHE A 38 10.79 3.05 -34.63
C PHE A 38 12.05 2.30 -35.04
N GLN A 39 12.44 1.25 -34.28
CA GLN A 39 13.63 0.44 -34.60
C GLN A 39 13.58 -0.19 -35.99
N LYS A 40 12.40 -0.62 -36.45
CA LYS A 40 12.24 -1.19 -37.80
C LYS A 40 12.36 -0.15 -38.91
N LYS A 41 11.92 1.08 -38.67
CA LYS A 41 11.76 2.12 -39.70
C LYS A 41 12.86 3.18 -39.68
N GLN A 42 13.64 3.31 -38.60
CA GLN A 42 14.59 4.40 -38.38
C GLN A 42 15.58 4.61 -39.54
N SER A 43 16.03 3.51 -40.18
CA SER A 43 16.99 3.56 -41.31
C SER A 43 16.39 4.13 -42.59
N THR A 44 15.07 4.14 -42.73
CA THR A 44 14.35 4.62 -43.92
C THR A 44 13.59 5.91 -43.66
N MET A 45 13.50 6.36 -42.42
CA MET A 45 12.83 7.62 -42.06
C MET A 45 13.63 8.82 -42.51
N LYS A 46 12.91 9.87 -42.92
CA LYS A 46 13.49 11.19 -43.11
C LYS A 46 13.86 11.82 -41.78
N ASP A 47 14.83 12.71 -41.75
CA ASP A 47 15.33 13.32 -40.52
C ASP A 47 14.23 13.92 -39.65
N LEU A 48 13.26 14.61 -40.23
CA LEU A 48 12.14 15.19 -39.50
C LEU A 48 11.24 14.10 -38.87
N GLU A 49 10.93 13.06 -39.62
CA GLU A 49 10.12 11.92 -39.13
C GLU A 49 10.80 11.20 -37.97
N ARG A 50 12.13 11.02 -38.07
CA ARG A 50 12.94 10.41 -37.01
C ARG A 50 12.92 11.27 -35.75
N GLN A 51 13.14 12.58 -35.85
CA GLN A 51 13.10 13.50 -34.72
C GLN A 51 11.73 13.50 -34.01
N VAL A 52 10.64 13.47 -34.78
CA VAL A 52 9.29 13.39 -34.20
C VAL A 52 9.09 12.08 -33.44
N ALA A 53 9.48 10.96 -34.03
CA ALA A 53 9.34 9.66 -33.40
C ALA A 53 10.22 9.51 -32.11
N GLU A 54 11.44 10.04 -32.14
CA GLU A 54 12.33 10.08 -30.96
C GLU A 54 11.72 10.94 -29.84
N LYS A 55 11.12 12.07 -30.19
CA LYS A 55 10.44 12.94 -29.24
C LYS A 55 9.22 12.25 -28.62
N GLU A 56 8.37 11.61 -29.43
CA GLU A 56 7.22 10.85 -28.94
C GLU A 56 7.63 9.73 -27.99
N LEU A 57 8.69 8.98 -28.29
CA LEU A 57 9.21 7.94 -27.42
C LEU A 57 9.71 8.51 -26.09
N THR A 58 10.40 9.65 -26.13
CA THR A 58 10.88 10.33 -24.93
C THR A 58 9.72 10.81 -24.05
N GLU A 59 8.71 11.42 -24.66
CA GLU A 59 7.51 11.88 -23.96
C GLU A 59 6.72 10.71 -23.33
N LEU A 60 6.59 9.60 -24.07
CA LEU A 60 5.88 8.44 -23.59
C LEU A 60 6.63 7.74 -22.44
N ASN A 61 7.95 7.66 -22.52
CA ASN A 61 8.78 7.15 -21.43
C ASN A 61 8.67 8.03 -20.17
N SER A 62 8.73 9.35 -20.34
CA SER A 62 8.54 10.28 -19.22
C SER A 62 7.15 10.15 -18.59
N ARG A 63 6.11 10.00 -19.41
CA ARG A 63 4.75 9.74 -18.94
C ARG A 63 4.64 8.43 -18.17
N LEU A 64 5.30 7.37 -18.63
CA LEU A 64 5.33 6.09 -17.96
C LEU A 64 5.97 6.18 -16.57
N GLU A 65 7.11 6.87 -16.45
CA GLU A 65 7.78 7.06 -15.17
C GLU A 65 6.94 7.91 -14.19
N GLN A 66 6.35 9.00 -14.69
CA GLN A 66 5.42 9.82 -13.89
C GLN A 66 4.21 9.00 -13.41
N PHE A 67 3.65 8.17 -14.30
CA PHE A 67 2.50 7.35 -13.95
C PHE A 67 2.84 6.32 -12.87
N ARG A 68 4.00 5.67 -12.94
CA ARG A 68 4.49 4.76 -11.91
C ARG A 68 4.66 5.44 -10.55
N GLN A 69 5.21 6.65 -10.55
CA GLN A 69 5.35 7.43 -9.32
C GLN A 69 3.99 7.75 -8.71
N VAL A 70 3.07 8.32 -9.51
CA VAL A 70 1.73 8.67 -9.04
C VAL A 70 0.97 7.44 -8.55
N ALA A 71 1.07 6.30 -9.25
CA ALA A 71 0.44 5.05 -8.83
C ALA A 71 0.99 4.55 -7.48
N SER A 72 2.31 4.68 -7.26
CA SER A 72 2.93 4.34 -5.97
C SER A 72 2.45 5.23 -4.83
N GLU A 73 2.39 6.54 -5.07
CA GLU A 73 1.90 7.52 -4.08
C GLU A 73 0.42 7.27 -3.74
N ASP A 74 -0.40 7.00 -4.76
CA ASP A 74 -1.82 6.74 -4.61
C ASP A 74 -2.09 5.41 -3.87
N PHE A 75 -1.32 4.37 -4.18
CA PHE A 75 -1.38 3.11 -3.44
C PHE A 75 -1.05 3.31 -1.95
N ASN A 76 0.03 4.04 -1.62
CA ASN A 76 0.41 4.32 -0.24
C ASN A 76 -0.66 5.12 0.49
N LYS A 77 -1.23 6.12 -0.17
CA LYS A 77 -2.34 6.91 0.37
C LYS A 77 -3.56 6.04 0.64
N LYS A 78 -3.95 5.22 -0.32
CA LYS A 78 -5.07 4.27 -0.19
C LYS A 78 -4.86 3.31 0.98
N GLN A 79 -3.65 2.75 1.11
CA GLN A 79 -3.28 1.88 2.22
C GLN A 79 -3.46 2.58 3.56
N GLN A 80 -3.00 3.83 3.69
CA GLN A 80 -3.14 4.60 4.91
C GLN A 80 -4.59 4.93 5.23
N GLU A 81 -5.38 5.35 4.25
CA GLU A 81 -6.81 5.63 4.40
C GLU A 81 -7.58 4.41 4.90
N MET A 82 -7.23 3.23 4.42
CA MET A 82 -7.88 1.98 4.83
C MET A 82 -7.38 1.48 6.19
N PHE A 83 -6.13 1.71 6.52
CA PHE A 83 -5.53 1.27 7.79
C PHE A 83 -5.95 2.13 8.97
N THR A 84 -6.06 3.44 8.79
CA THR A 84 -6.38 4.40 9.86
C THR A 84 -7.65 4.01 10.66
N PRO A 85 -8.79 3.73 10.04
CA PRO A 85 -9.99 3.36 10.81
C PRO A 85 -9.86 2.02 11.55
N ILE A 86 -9.06 1.09 11.03
CA ILE A 86 -8.78 -0.20 11.70
C ILE A 86 -7.95 0.06 12.95
N GLN A 87 -6.93 0.90 12.84
CA GLN A 87 -6.09 1.30 13.97
C GLN A 87 -6.90 2.04 15.03
N GLU A 88 -7.73 3.00 14.65
CA GLU A 88 -8.59 3.74 15.57
C GLU A 88 -9.55 2.81 16.31
N LYS A 89 -10.15 1.84 15.61
CA LYS A 89 -11.03 0.84 16.23
C LYS A 89 -10.28 -0.03 17.25
N ALA A 90 -9.06 -0.46 16.91
CA ALA A 90 -8.22 -1.22 17.81
C ALA A 90 -7.84 -0.42 19.06
N MET A 91 -7.42 0.84 18.87
CA MET A 91 -7.05 1.74 19.96
C MET A 91 -8.24 2.04 20.87
N ALA A 92 -9.43 2.26 20.33
CA ALA A 92 -10.64 2.47 21.13
C ALA A 92 -11.01 1.24 21.97
N ALA A 93 -10.84 0.03 21.43
CA ALA A 93 -11.06 -1.20 22.18
C ALA A 93 -10.04 -1.38 23.32
N ILE A 94 -8.76 -1.10 23.06
CA ILE A 94 -7.71 -1.13 24.08
C ILE A 94 -8.03 -0.11 25.20
N GLU A 95 -8.36 1.11 24.83
CA GLU A 95 -8.71 2.16 25.80
C GLU A 95 -9.93 1.78 26.68
N LYS A 96 -10.96 1.22 26.05
CA LYS A 96 -12.16 0.76 26.76
C LYS A 96 -11.83 -0.34 27.79
N VAL A 97 -11.05 -1.35 27.37
CA VAL A 97 -10.62 -2.46 28.22
C VAL A 97 -9.71 -1.94 29.34
N ALA A 98 -8.78 -1.06 29.04
CA ALA A 98 -7.87 -0.47 30.03
C ALA A 98 -8.62 0.31 31.11
N LYS A 99 -9.56 1.17 30.71
CA LYS A 99 -10.40 1.94 31.66
C LYS A 99 -11.27 1.02 32.52
N ALA A 100 -11.89 0.02 31.93
CA ALA A 100 -12.74 -0.93 32.66
C ALA A 100 -11.94 -1.77 33.68
N GLY A 101 -10.70 -2.10 33.35
CA GLY A 101 -9.78 -2.85 34.24
C GLY A 101 -9.01 -1.99 35.23
N GLY A 102 -9.13 -0.67 35.17
CA GLY A 102 -8.40 0.26 36.05
C GLY A 102 -6.90 0.35 35.76
N TYR A 103 -6.46 -0.02 34.56
CA TYR A 103 -5.06 0.06 34.16
C TYR A 103 -4.66 1.50 33.83
N ALA A 104 -3.55 1.96 34.41
CA ALA A 104 -3.00 3.28 34.14
C ALA A 104 -2.19 3.34 32.85
N VAL A 105 -1.61 2.21 32.43
CA VAL A 105 -0.77 2.08 31.24
C VAL A 105 -1.02 0.73 30.59
N VAL A 106 -1.09 0.72 29.26
CA VAL A 106 -1.06 -0.49 28.43
C VAL A 106 0.14 -0.37 27.50
N ILE A 107 0.89 -1.44 27.39
CA ILE A 107 2.15 -1.48 26.63
C ILE A 107 2.02 -2.51 25.52
N ASP A 108 2.40 -2.11 24.32
CA ASP A 108 2.54 -3.03 23.19
C ASP A 108 3.92 -3.70 23.24
N LEU A 109 3.93 -4.99 23.53
CA LEU A 109 5.16 -5.79 23.59
C LEU A 109 5.80 -5.98 22.21
N ALA A 110 5.01 -5.93 21.13
CA ALA A 110 5.51 -6.08 19.77
C ALA A 110 6.29 -4.85 19.29
N ALA A 111 6.10 -3.70 19.93
CA ALA A 111 6.83 -2.47 19.60
C ALA A 111 8.33 -2.52 19.93
N GLY A 112 8.79 -3.55 20.66
CA GLY A 112 10.21 -3.83 20.91
C GLY A 112 10.95 -2.79 21.77
N SER A 113 10.23 -1.86 22.40
CA SER A 113 10.82 -0.77 23.19
C SER A 113 11.07 -1.13 24.67
N MET A 114 10.64 -2.32 25.09
CA MET A 114 10.82 -2.79 26.46
C MET A 114 12.04 -3.70 26.60
N ILE A 115 12.90 -3.38 27.58
CA ILE A 115 14.12 -4.17 27.87
C ILE A 115 13.83 -5.31 28.81
N TYR A 116 12.89 -5.13 29.73
CA TYR A 116 12.52 -6.13 30.75
C TYR A 116 11.06 -5.97 31.15
N ILE A 117 10.36 -7.07 31.35
CA ILE A 117 9.02 -7.16 31.92
C ILE A 117 8.99 -8.35 32.87
N ASP A 118 8.51 -8.13 34.08
CA ASP A 118 8.16 -9.20 34.99
C ASP A 118 6.74 -9.71 34.66
N GLU A 119 6.66 -10.82 33.96
CA GLU A 119 5.38 -11.42 33.52
C GLU A 119 4.44 -11.74 34.67
N ALA A 120 4.97 -11.93 35.90
CA ALA A 120 4.14 -12.19 37.09
C ALA A 120 3.42 -10.94 37.61
N GLN A 121 3.85 -9.75 37.18
CA GLN A 121 3.32 -8.44 37.61
C GLN A 121 2.50 -7.73 36.55
N VAL A 122 2.40 -8.29 35.36
CA VAL A 122 1.61 -7.72 34.24
C VAL A 122 0.42 -8.58 33.92
N THR A 123 -0.62 -7.97 33.38
CA THR A 123 -1.81 -8.70 32.92
C THR A 123 -1.84 -8.66 31.39
N ASP A 124 -1.97 -9.84 30.77
CA ASP A 124 -2.19 -9.94 29.34
C ASP A 124 -3.64 -9.50 29.01
N LEU A 125 -3.77 -8.37 28.35
CA LEU A 125 -5.06 -7.82 27.91
C LEU A 125 -5.50 -8.30 26.53
N LEU A 126 -4.63 -8.99 25.79
CA LEU A 126 -4.90 -9.40 24.42
C LEU A 126 -6.19 -10.23 24.28
N PRO A 127 -6.48 -11.23 25.15
CA PRO A 127 -7.73 -11.99 25.07
C PRO A 127 -8.98 -11.13 25.25
N VAL A 128 -8.93 -10.17 26.18
CA VAL A 128 -10.06 -9.30 26.51
C VAL A 128 -10.30 -8.28 25.39
N VAL A 129 -9.22 -7.70 24.84
CA VAL A 129 -9.29 -6.78 23.69
C VAL A 129 -9.82 -7.50 22.44
N LYS A 130 -9.38 -8.74 22.20
CA LYS A 130 -9.94 -9.56 21.11
C LYS A 130 -11.44 -9.79 21.28
N ALA A 131 -11.88 -10.12 22.47
CA ALA A 131 -13.32 -10.31 22.76
C ALA A 131 -14.11 -9.01 22.54
N GLU A 132 -13.58 -7.85 22.95
CA GLU A 132 -14.18 -6.54 22.71
C GLU A 132 -14.29 -6.22 21.20
N LEU A 133 -13.31 -6.62 20.41
CA LEU A 133 -13.29 -6.48 18.94
C LEU A 133 -14.12 -7.56 18.21
N GLY A 134 -14.70 -8.54 18.93
CA GLY A 134 -15.43 -9.65 18.33
C GLY A 134 -14.55 -10.66 17.59
N ILE A 135 -13.26 -10.70 17.90
CA ILE A 135 -12.28 -11.62 17.31
C ILE A 135 -12.20 -12.89 18.17
N LYS A 136 -12.39 -14.04 17.54
CA LYS A 136 -12.26 -15.35 18.19
C LYS A 136 -10.82 -15.86 18.16
#